data_303a5ea58a070a65c8362e4323f437db
#
_entry.id   303a5ea58a070a65c8362e4323f437db
#
_cell.length_a   1.000
_cell.length_b   1.000
_cell.length_c   1.000
_cell.angle_alpha   90.00
_cell.angle_beta   90.00
_cell.angle_gamma   90.00
#
_symmetry.space_group_name_H-M   'P 1'
#
loop_
_entity.id
_entity.type
_entity.pdbx_description
1 polymer ?
#
loop_
_entity_poly.entity_id
_entity_poly.type
_entity_poly.pdbx_seq_one_letter_code
_entity_poly.pdbx_strand_id
1 'polypeptide(L)'
;MVSTHLQRCPEFLAGDHTRLRELLHPAKASLALGYSLAHGLLDPGQQSLWHRLQSSEVYYFIGGRGIMKVEEESVVVEAGSVIYVPPGAKQSLVNNGTDPI
;
A
#
# COMPACT_ATOMS: atom_id res chain seq x y z
N MET A 1 3.73 -24.76 6.67
CA MET A 1 3.09 -23.85 5.72
C MET A 1 2.09 -22.96 6.45
N VAL A 2 2.08 -21.68 6.15
CA VAL A 2 1.06 -20.74 6.64
C VAL A 2 0.21 -20.33 5.44
N SER A 3 -1.11 -20.36 5.59
CA SER A 3 -2.05 -20.01 4.53
C SER A 3 -3.10 -19.08 5.10
N THR A 4 -3.41 -18.02 4.35
CA THR A 4 -4.49 -17.08 4.70
C THR A 4 -5.22 -16.68 3.43
N HIS A 5 -6.24 -15.84 3.59
CA HIS A 5 -7.02 -15.32 2.48
C HIS A 5 -7.41 -13.88 2.78
N LEU A 6 -7.41 -13.03 1.76
CA LEU A 6 -7.74 -11.62 1.89
C LEU A 6 -9.01 -11.37 2.71
N GLN A 7 -10.07 -12.13 2.44
CA GLN A 7 -11.36 -11.95 3.11
C GLN A 7 -11.35 -12.36 4.58
N ARG A 8 -10.32 -13.08 5.04
CA ARG A 8 -10.16 -13.44 6.46
C ARG A 8 -9.35 -12.42 7.24
N CYS A 9 -8.70 -11.50 6.55
CA CYS A 9 -7.88 -10.47 7.20
C CYS A 9 -8.75 -9.24 7.44
N PRO A 10 -8.91 -8.80 8.71
CA PRO A 10 -9.78 -7.65 9.00
C PRO A 10 -9.27 -6.37 8.35
N GLU A 11 -10.20 -5.61 7.79
CA GLU A 11 -9.92 -4.29 7.24
C GLU A 11 -9.89 -3.25 8.36
N PHE A 12 -8.95 -2.34 8.30
CA PHE A 12 -8.89 -1.21 9.22
C PHE A 12 -8.41 0.04 8.45
N LEU A 13 -8.69 1.21 9.01
CA LEU A 13 -8.21 2.46 8.46
C LEU A 13 -6.80 2.71 9.00
N ALA A 14 -5.82 2.74 8.09
CA ALA A 14 -4.45 3.05 8.45
C ALA A 14 -4.26 4.53 8.76
N GLY A 15 -3.14 4.87 9.39
CA GLY A 15 -2.83 6.24 9.76
C GLY A 15 -2.74 7.20 8.59
N ASP A 16 -2.49 6.71 7.39
CA ASP A 16 -2.43 7.51 6.16
C ASP A 16 -3.76 7.58 5.41
N HIS A 17 -4.86 7.08 6.00
CA HIS A 17 -6.23 7.04 5.46
C HIS A 17 -6.46 5.95 4.41
N THR A 18 -5.52 5.05 4.19
CA THR A 18 -5.70 3.88 3.34
C THR A 18 -6.51 2.82 4.10
N ARG A 19 -7.46 2.16 3.43
CA ARG A 19 -8.11 0.97 3.97
C ARG A 19 -7.17 -0.21 3.79
N LEU A 20 -6.77 -0.84 4.89
CA LEU A 20 -5.67 -1.79 4.90
C LEU A 20 -6.10 -3.13 5.48
N ARG A 21 -5.61 -4.21 4.88
CA ARG A 21 -5.66 -5.57 5.43
C ARG A 21 -4.23 -6.09 5.52
N GLU A 22 -3.80 -6.44 6.72
CA GLU A 22 -2.49 -7.03 6.92
C GLU A 22 -2.56 -8.53 6.64
N LEU A 23 -1.84 -8.97 5.62
CA LEU A 23 -1.91 -10.36 5.16
C LEU A 23 -0.88 -11.23 5.87
N LEU A 24 0.37 -10.78 5.92
CA LEU A 24 1.47 -11.47 6.59
C LEU A 24 2.33 -10.46 7.33
N HIS A 25 2.62 -10.74 8.59
CA HIS A 25 3.52 -9.90 9.38
C HIS A 25 4.35 -10.79 10.31
N PRO A 26 5.69 -10.68 10.30
CA PRO A 26 6.57 -11.56 11.09
C PRO A 26 6.32 -11.48 12.59
N ALA A 27 5.90 -10.31 13.10
CA ALA A 27 5.63 -10.12 14.53
C ALA A 27 4.30 -10.77 14.97
N LYS A 28 3.39 -11.07 14.05
CA LYS A 28 2.04 -11.57 14.38
C LYS A 28 1.84 -13.06 14.17
N ALA A 29 2.73 -13.71 13.43
CA ALA A 29 2.55 -15.11 13.05
C ALA A 29 3.82 -15.94 13.17
N SER A 30 4.83 -15.49 13.90
CA SER A 30 6.11 -16.21 14.08
C SER A 30 6.71 -16.68 12.76
N LEU A 31 6.67 -15.80 11.75
CA LEU A 31 7.18 -16.08 10.42
C LEU A 31 8.63 -15.63 10.28
N ALA A 32 9.45 -16.45 9.63
CA ALA A 32 10.83 -16.08 9.30
C ALA A 32 10.85 -15.21 8.04
N LEU A 33 10.20 -14.05 8.11
CA LEU A 33 10.14 -13.07 7.03
C LEU A 33 10.89 -11.80 7.41
N GLY A 34 11.61 -11.24 6.45
CA GLY A 34 12.22 -9.91 6.58
C GLY A 34 11.31 -8.77 6.14
N TYR A 35 10.03 -9.03 5.87
CA TYR A 35 9.06 -8.05 5.39
C TYR A 35 7.65 -8.40 5.86
N SER A 36 6.72 -7.48 5.69
CA SER A 36 5.28 -7.72 5.84
C SER A 36 4.59 -7.56 4.49
N LEU A 37 3.42 -8.18 4.35
CA LEU A 37 2.59 -8.06 3.16
C LEU A 37 1.21 -7.56 3.57
N ALA A 38 0.74 -6.49 2.94
CA ALA A 38 -0.56 -5.92 3.21
C ALA A 38 -1.28 -5.60 1.89
N HIS A 39 -2.61 -5.62 1.94
CA HIS A 39 -3.46 -5.18 0.85
C HIS A 39 -4.06 -3.83 1.24
N GLY A 40 -3.90 -2.83 0.37
CA GLY A 40 -4.44 -1.50 0.60
C GLY A 40 -5.47 -1.12 -0.45
N LEU A 41 -6.45 -0.33 -0.04
CA LEU A 41 -7.43 0.30 -0.92
C LEU A 41 -7.50 1.78 -0.60
N LEU A 42 -7.53 2.60 -1.65
CA LEU A 42 -7.80 4.02 -1.56
C LEU A 42 -9.00 4.35 -2.44
N ASP A 43 -10.03 4.93 -1.85
CA ASP A 43 -11.28 5.20 -2.56
C ASP A 43 -11.12 6.35 -3.56
N PRO A 44 -12.01 6.42 -4.60
CA PRO A 44 -11.98 7.51 -5.57
C PRO A 44 -12.07 8.88 -4.89
N GLY A 45 -11.28 9.83 -5.38
CA GLY A 45 -11.23 11.19 -4.85
C GLY A 45 -10.41 11.34 -3.57
N GLN A 46 -9.87 10.26 -3.03
CA GLN A 46 -9.07 10.30 -1.82
C GLN A 46 -7.58 10.43 -2.13
N GLN A 47 -6.85 10.97 -1.17
CA GLN A 47 -5.40 11.03 -1.19
C GLN A 47 -4.89 10.50 0.14
N SER A 48 -3.91 9.60 0.11
CA SER A 48 -3.27 9.17 1.34
C SER A 48 -2.42 10.31 1.91
N LEU A 49 -2.36 10.40 3.24
CA LEU A 49 -1.52 11.40 3.89
C LEU A 49 -0.06 11.19 3.50
N TRP A 50 0.67 12.28 3.34
CA TRP A 50 2.10 12.23 3.17
C TRP A 50 2.73 11.57 4.40
N HIS A 51 3.52 10.53 4.18
CA HIS A 51 4.21 9.82 5.24
C HIS A 51 5.52 9.24 4.74
N ARG A 52 6.35 8.83 5.68
CA ARG A 52 7.62 8.13 5.40
C ARG A 52 7.75 6.93 6.34
N LEU A 53 8.38 5.88 5.85
CA LEU A 53 8.69 4.69 6.64
C LEU A 53 10.20 4.56 6.79
N GLN A 54 10.62 3.92 7.87
CA GLN A 54 12.04 3.62 8.09
C GLN A 54 12.54 2.51 7.17
N SER A 55 11.64 1.62 6.75
CA SER A 55 11.96 0.54 5.81
C SER A 55 11.57 0.93 4.39
N SER A 56 12.12 0.23 3.41
CA SER A 56 11.65 0.32 2.03
C SER A 56 10.26 -0.25 1.88
N GLU A 57 9.57 0.16 0.82
CA GLU A 57 8.22 -0.29 0.51
C GLU A 57 8.12 -0.54 -0.99
N VAL A 58 7.37 -1.58 -1.36
CA VAL A 58 7.05 -1.87 -2.75
C VAL A 58 5.55 -1.89 -2.90
N TYR A 59 5.05 -1.14 -3.88
CA TYR A 59 3.65 -1.19 -4.31
C TYR A 59 3.56 -2.00 -5.60
N TYR A 60 2.62 -2.92 -5.62
CA TYR A 60 2.16 -3.56 -6.85
C TYR A 60 0.67 -3.28 -6.98
N PHE A 61 0.29 -2.53 -8.03
CA PHE A 61 -1.10 -2.11 -8.23
C PHE A 61 -1.85 -3.19 -8.99
N ILE A 62 -2.97 -3.64 -8.45
CA ILE A 62 -3.78 -4.70 -9.05
C ILE A 62 -5.10 -4.20 -9.63
N GLY A 63 -5.48 -2.96 -9.35
CA GLY A 63 -6.69 -2.37 -9.90
C GLY A 63 -6.74 -0.88 -9.73
N GLY A 64 -7.62 -0.22 -10.45
CA GLY A 64 -7.77 1.22 -10.39
C GLY A 64 -6.71 1.99 -11.15
N ARG A 65 -6.72 3.30 -10.95
CA ARG A 65 -5.77 4.22 -11.58
C ARG A 65 -5.58 5.43 -10.68
N GLY A 66 -4.35 5.90 -10.58
CA GLY A 66 -4.04 7.05 -9.74
C GLY A 66 -2.68 7.66 -10.04
N ILE A 67 -2.20 8.47 -9.10
CA ILE A 67 -0.89 9.11 -9.18
C ILE A 67 -0.12 8.78 -7.91
N MET A 68 1.02 8.13 -8.06
CA MET A 68 1.94 7.91 -6.96
C MET A 68 2.95 9.04 -6.91
N LYS A 69 3.14 9.58 -5.72
CA LYS A 69 4.09 10.67 -5.46
C LYS A 69 5.13 10.18 -4.45
N VAL A 70 6.39 10.29 -4.82
CA VAL A 70 7.53 9.97 -3.96
C VAL A 70 8.51 11.14 -4.04
N GLU A 71 8.70 11.84 -2.93
CA GLU A 71 9.48 13.08 -2.87
C GLU A 71 9.01 14.05 -3.95
N GLU A 72 9.91 14.48 -4.85
CA GLU A 72 9.59 15.42 -5.94
C GLU A 72 9.07 14.73 -7.21
N GLU A 73 9.00 13.41 -7.22
CA GLU A 73 8.60 12.65 -8.40
C GLU A 73 7.13 12.29 -8.34
N SER A 74 6.48 12.25 -9.51
CA SER A 74 5.10 11.78 -9.66
C SER A 74 5.01 10.89 -10.88
N VAL A 75 4.23 9.82 -10.77
CA VAL A 75 4.00 8.91 -11.88
C VAL A 75 2.55 8.40 -11.86
N VAL A 76 1.95 8.28 -13.04
CA VAL A 76 0.64 7.64 -13.17
C VAL A 76 0.80 6.15 -12.96
N VAL A 77 -0.06 5.57 -12.11
CA VAL A 77 -0.09 4.15 -11.81
C VAL A 77 -1.43 3.54 -12.18
N GLU A 78 -1.40 2.28 -12.55
CA GLU A 78 -2.57 1.49 -12.95
C GLU A 78 -2.32 0.01 -12.62
N ALA A 79 -3.25 -0.86 -12.96
CA ALA A 79 -3.06 -2.31 -12.78
C ALA A 79 -1.77 -2.75 -13.48
N GLY A 80 -0.90 -3.44 -12.74
CA GLY A 80 0.41 -3.90 -13.21
C GLY A 80 1.56 -2.95 -12.92
N SER A 81 1.31 -1.72 -12.47
CA SER A 81 2.38 -0.79 -12.07
C SER A 81 3.10 -1.27 -10.82
N VAL A 82 4.40 -1.05 -10.77
CA VAL A 82 5.25 -1.35 -9.61
C VAL A 82 6.00 -0.09 -9.21
N ILE A 83 5.95 0.25 -7.93
CA ILE A 83 6.68 1.40 -7.36
C ILE A 83 7.55 0.92 -6.22
N TYR A 84 8.82 1.28 -6.26
CA TYR A 84 9.73 1.12 -5.13
C TYR A 84 9.89 2.46 -4.42
N VAL A 85 9.69 2.44 -3.10
CA VAL A 85 9.90 3.61 -2.24
C VAL A 85 11.09 3.32 -1.32
N PRO A 86 12.19 4.08 -1.43
CA PRO A 86 13.35 3.86 -0.56
C PRO A 86 13.04 4.23 0.89
N PRO A 87 13.83 3.70 1.85
CA PRO A 87 13.68 4.07 3.25
C PRO A 87 13.74 5.57 3.47
N GLY A 88 12.84 6.12 4.27
CA GLY A 88 12.81 7.54 4.63
C GLY A 88 12.21 8.47 3.60
N ALA A 89 11.88 8.01 2.39
CA ALA A 89 11.27 8.85 1.37
C ALA A 89 9.81 9.17 1.70
N LYS A 90 9.42 10.43 1.50
CA LYS A 90 8.03 10.86 1.63
C LYS A 90 7.20 10.33 0.47
N GLN A 91 6.02 9.81 0.77
CA GLN A 91 5.14 9.21 -0.21
C GLN A 91 3.68 9.59 0.02
N SER A 92 2.92 9.63 -1.07
CA SER A 92 1.48 9.83 -1.06
C SER A 92 0.90 9.25 -2.34
N LEU A 93 -0.28 8.65 -2.24
CA LEU A 93 -1.03 8.14 -3.37
C LEU A 93 -2.29 8.97 -3.55
N VAL A 94 -2.58 9.38 -4.77
CA VAL A 94 -3.82 10.10 -5.13
C VAL A 94 -4.65 9.19 -6.01
N ASN A 95 -5.90 8.95 -5.62
CA ASN A 95 -6.86 8.30 -6.49
C ASN A 95 -7.70 9.36 -7.21
N ASN A 96 -7.31 9.71 -8.41
CA ASN A 96 -8.04 10.62 -9.27
C ASN A 96 -8.92 9.90 -10.30
N GLY A 97 -9.10 8.59 -10.13
CA GLY A 97 -9.95 7.76 -10.98
C GLY A 97 -11.37 7.63 -10.43
N THR A 98 -12.10 6.67 -11.00
CA THR A 98 -13.50 6.41 -10.63
C THR A 98 -13.69 5.12 -9.83
N ASP A 99 -12.64 4.29 -9.73
CA ASP A 99 -12.66 3.03 -9.01
C ASP A 99 -11.63 3.05 -7.87
N PRO A 100 -11.78 2.21 -6.84
CA PRO A 100 -10.75 2.06 -5.81
C PRO A 100 -9.41 1.61 -6.41
N ILE A 101 -8.35 2.10 -5.85
CA ILE A 101 -7.00 1.73 -6.26
C ILE A 101 -6.30 1.03 -5.12
#